data_7a9f341d2302cec67aaf55c8c89cb8e0
#
_entry.id   7a9f341d2302cec67aaf55c8c89cb8e0
#
_cell.length_a   1.000
_cell.length_b   1.000
_cell.length_c   1.000
_cell.angle_alpha   90.00
_cell.angle_beta   90.00
_cell.angle_gamma   90.00
#
_symmetry.space_group_name_H-M   'P 1'
#
loop_
_entity.id
_entity.type
_entity.pdbx_description
1 polymer ?
#
loop_
_entity_poly.entity_id
_entity_poly.type
_entity_poly.pdbx_seq_one_letter_code
_entity_poly.pdbx_strand_id
1 'polypeptide(L)'
;MNQVAEKVQTEEGFEISLMPSENITLVWEQCEKFLQKSCKRSNGRSTPKDVFYDCLNKKATLWIIFDKADLDIVGCAITQISQYPTGKRMLNIDHVTGKKMDEWIDRGLEVIYSWAKTNNCKGIEGVGREGFWNWIKEREDWKKTAIFFEYEFEDKK
;
A
#
# COMPACT_ATOMS: atom_id res chain seq x y z
N MET A 1 38.29 -5.16 19.82
CA MET A 1 36.98 -4.71 20.27
C MET A 1 35.91 -5.23 19.36
N ASN A 2 35.07 -6.07 19.89
CA ASN A 2 34.14 -6.85 19.08
C ASN A 2 32.68 -6.32 19.11
N GLN A 3 32.54 -5.06 19.46
CA GLN A 3 31.21 -4.45 19.54
C GLN A 3 30.47 -4.40 18.19
N VAL A 4 31.22 -4.32 17.09
CA VAL A 4 30.65 -4.35 15.76
C VAL A 4 30.07 -5.73 15.45
N ALA A 5 30.80 -6.78 15.83
CA ALA A 5 30.30 -8.14 15.62
C ALA A 5 29.07 -8.44 16.46
N GLU A 6 29.02 -7.92 17.68
CA GLU A 6 27.85 -8.08 18.55
C GLU A 6 26.60 -7.38 18.05
N LYS A 7 26.76 -6.34 17.21
CA LYS A 7 25.65 -5.60 16.63
C LYS A 7 25.09 -6.22 15.37
N VAL A 8 25.76 -7.21 14.81
CA VAL A 8 25.26 -7.93 13.64
C VAL A 8 24.32 -9.02 14.13
N GLN A 9 23.22 -8.59 14.73
CA GLN A 9 22.14 -9.49 15.08
C GLN A 9 21.13 -9.46 13.95
N THR A 10 20.59 -10.64 13.61
CA THR A 10 19.49 -10.73 12.67
C THR A 10 18.29 -10.01 13.28
N GLU A 11 17.85 -8.94 12.64
CA GLU A 11 16.66 -8.24 13.07
C GLU A 11 15.43 -9.11 12.79
N GLU A 12 14.49 -9.09 13.72
CA GLU A 12 13.23 -9.79 13.57
C GLU A 12 12.13 -8.79 13.22
N GLY A 13 11.06 -9.31 12.63
CA GLY A 13 9.90 -8.55 12.29
C GLY A 13 9.89 -8.07 10.86
N PHE A 14 8.96 -7.17 10.56
CA PHE A 14 8.72 -6.66 9.23
C PHE A 14 9.00 -5.17 9.15
N GLU A 15 9.37 -4.72 7.97
CA GLU A 15 9.55 -3.30 7.69
C GLU A 15 8.88 -2.96 6.37
N ILE A 16 8.50 -1.69 6.24
CA ILE A 16 7.93 -1.15 5.01
C ILE A 16 8.89 -0.10 4.44
N SER A 17 9.05 -0.10 3.14
CA SER A 17 9.95 0.83 2.45
C SER A 17 9.31 1.32 1.15
N LEU A 18 9.44 2.61 0.92
CA LEU A 18 9.07 3.20 -0.36
C LEU A 18 10.06 2.74 -1.43
N MET A 19 9.54 2.30 -2.58
CA MET A 19 10.38 1.88 -3.69
C MET A 19 10.45 3.00 -4.74
N PRO A 20 11.65 3.55 -4.96
CA PRO A 20 11.81 4.56 -6.02
C PRO A 20 11.40 4.01 -7.38
N SER A 21 10.88 4.87 -8.25
CA SER A 21 10.37 4.47 -9.56
C SER A 21 11.42 3.76 -10.41
N GLU A 22 12.68 4.17 -10.33
CA GLU A 22 13.78 3.55 -11.07
C GLU A 22 14.11 2.13 -10.59
N ASN A 23 13.64 1.73 -9.41
CA ASN A 23 13.93 0.41 -8.84
C ASN A 23 12.74 -0.55 -8.89
N ILE A 24 11.62 -0.12 -9.43
CA ILE A 24 10.38 -0.90 -9.43
C ILE A 24 10.55 -2.23 -10.16
N THR A 25 11.27 -2.24 -11.26
CA THR A 25 11.49 -3.47 -12.03
C THR A 25 12.23 -4.54 -11.23
N LEU A 26 13.03 -4.15 -10.25
CA LEU A 26 13.79 -5.09 -9.43
C LEU A 26 12.90 -5.95 -8.52
N VAL A 27 11.75 -5.42 -8.12
CA VAL A 27 10.87 -6.08 -7.16
C VAL A 27 9.50 -6.43 -7.75
N TRP A 28 9.24 -6.04 -8.98
CA TRP A 28 7.89 -6.12 -9.55
C TRP A 28 7.34 -7.54 -9.60
N GLU A 29 8.13 -8.50 -10.01
CA GLU A 29 7.68 -9.89 -10.11
C GLU A 29 7.13 -10.40 -8.78
N GLN A 30 7.77 -10.04 -7.68
CA GLN A 30 7.33 -10.43 -6.34
C GLN A 30 6.06 -9.69 -5.94
N CYS A 31 5.96 -8.40 -6.26
CA CYS A 31 4.78 -7.59 -5.93
C CYS A 31 3.57 -7.95 -6.78
N GLU A 32 3.77 -8.29 -8.03
CA GLU A 32 2.69 -8.63 -8.97
C GLU A 32 1.80 -9.73 -8.44
N LYS A 33 2.39 -10.74 -7.82
CA LYS A 33 1.64 -11.88 -7.27
C LYS A 33 0.61 -11.43 -6.22
N PHE A 34 0.98 -10.47 -5.38
CA PHE A 34 0.08 -9.91 -4.39
C PHE A 34 -0.96 -9.00 -5.05
N LEU A 35 -0.54 -8.19 -6.02
CA LEU A 35 -1.42 -7.25 -6.70
C LEU A 35 -2.47 -7.92 -7.56
N GLN A 36 -2.21 -9.12 -8.08
CA GLN A 36 -3.21 -9.88 -8.81
C GLN A 36 -4.49 -10.07 -7.99
N LYS A 37 -4.35 -10.45 -6.73
CA LYS A 37 -5.51 -10.62 -5.84
C LYS A 37 -6.21 -9.30 -5.57
N SER A 38 -5.46 -8.26 -5.29
CA SER A 38 -6.01 -6.95 -5.00
C SER A 38 -6.73 -6.35 -6.21
N CYS A 39 -6.16 -6.49 -7.39
CA CYS A 39 -6.77 -5.98 -8.63
C CYS A 39 -8.05 -6.72 -9.00
N LYS A 40 -8.15 -8.02 -8.70
CA LYS A 40 -9.40 -8.76 -8.88
C LYS A 40 -10.55 -8.16 -8.10
N ARG A 41 -10.26 -7.63 -6.92
CA ARG A 41 -11.26 -6.99 -6.07
C ARG A 41 -11.69 -5.61 -6.58
N SER A 42 -10.97 -5.07 -7.55
CA SER A 42 -11.32 -3.79 -8.17
C SER A 42 -12.51 -3.89 -9.10
N ASN A 43 -12.95 -5.10 -9.38
CA ASN A 43 -14.07 -5.38 -10.29
C ASN A 43 -13.85 -4.75 -11.66
N GLY A 44 -12.71 -5.07 -12.26
CA GLY A 44 -12.38 -4.63 -13.61
C GLY A 44 -11.80 -3.22 -13.73
N ARG A 45 -11.57 -2.55 -12.60
CA ARG A 45 -11.08 -1.16 -12.64
C ARG A 45 -9.57 -1.03 -12.74
N SER A 46 -8.84 -2.08 -12.37
CA SER A 46 -7.39 -2.04 -12.35
C SER A 46 -6.80 -3.41 -12.62
N THR A 47 -5.65 -3.42 -13.29
CA THR A 47 -4.85 -4.63 -13.48
C THR A 47 -3.44 -4.38 -12.92
N PRO A 48 -2.68 -5.44 -12.59
CA PRO A 48 -1.29 -5.24 -12.16
C PRO A 48 -0.44 -4.46 -13.17
N LYS A 49 -0.71 -4.62 -14.45
CA LYS A 49 -0.01 -3.88 -15.51
C LYS A 49 -0.27 -2.38 -15.41
N ASP A 50 -1.52 -1.98 -15.16
CA ASP A 50 -1.87 -0.58 -14.95
C ASP A 50 -1.14 0.00 -13.76
N VAL A 51 -1.10 -0.73 -12.66
CA VAL A 51 -0.41 -0.32 -11.44
C VAL A 51 1.09 -0.17 -11.71
N PHE A 52 1.67 -1.11 -12.44
CA PHE A 52 3.09 -1.06 -12.81
C PHE A 52 3.44 0.24 -13.54
N TYR A 53 2.67 0.56 -14.57
CA TYR A 53 2.92 1.79 -15.35
C TYR A 53 2.66 3.05 -14.53
N ASP A 54 1.67 3.07 -13.67
CA ASP A 54 1.42 4.20 -12.79
C ASP A 54 2.61 4.43 -11.86
N CYS A 55 3.19 3.38 -11.35
CA CYS A 55 4.38 3.48 -10.50
C CYS A 55 5.62 3.93 -11.28
N LEU A 56 5.83 3.39 -12.49
CA LEU A 56 6.93 3.83 -13.34
C LEU A 56 6.83 5.31 -13.70
N ASN A 57 5.62 5.79 -13.95
CA ASN A 57 5.36 7.17 -14.36
C ASN A 57 5.19 8.12 -13.17
N LYS A 58 5.47 7.65 -11.96
CA LYS A 58 5.38 8.44 -10.72
C LYS A 58 3.97 8.95 -10.40
N LYS A 59 2.94 8.35 -11.01
CA LYS A 59 1.56 8.62 -10.65
C LYS A 59 1.18 7.95 -9.34
N ALA A 60 1.79 6.82 -9.07
CA ALA A 60 1.58 6.06 -7.85
C ALA A 60 2.92 5.73 -7.21
N THR A 61 2.87 5.44 -5.93
CA THR A 61 4.04 5.04 -5.14
C THR A 61 3.88 3.59 -4.72
N LEU A 62 4.93 2.81 -4.95
CA LEU A 62 5.01 1.42 -4.50
C LEU A 62 5.71 1.38 -3.15
N TRP A 63 5.08 0.69 -2.20
CA TRP A 63 5.66 0.36 -0.90
C TRP A 63 5.83 -1.14 -0.84
N ILE A 64 6.98 -1.61 -0.43
CA ILE A 64 7.21 -3.03 -0.19
C ILE A 64 7.26 -3.29 1.30
N ILE A 65 6.70 -4.43 1.70
CA ILE A 65 6.81 -4.93 3.06
C ILE A 65 7.71 -6.16 2.99
N PHE A 66 8.73 -6.18 3.79
CA PHE A 66 9.70 -7.27 3.76
C PHE A 66 10.03 -7.75 5.16
N ASP A 67 10.41 -9.01 5.23
CA ASP A 67 10.93 -9.64 6.45
C ASP A 67 12.36 -9.17 6.65
N LYS A 68 12.66 -8.64 7.82
CA LYS A 68 14.00 -8.12 8.11
C LYS A 68 15.06 -9.22 8.19
N ALA A 69 14.65 -10.45 8.52
CA ALA A 69 15.58 -11.56 8.67
C ALA A 69 16.16 -12.05 7.34
N ASP A 70 15.30 -12.23 6.33
CA ASP A 70 15.69 -12.80 5.04
C ASP A 70 15.47 -11.86 3.84
N LEU A 71 14.89 -10.69 4.09
CA LEU A 71 14.57 -9.68 3.09
C LEU A 71 13.52 -10.12 2.06
N ASP A 72 12.79 -11.20 2.33
CA ASP A 72 11.70 -11.63 1.48
C ASP A 72 10.57 -10.61 1.51
N ILE A 73 10.03 -10.30 0.33
CA ILE A 73 8.87 -9.41 0.21
C ILE A 73 7.62 -10.22 0.55
N VAL A 74 6.89 -9.78 1.57
CA VAL A 74 5.68 -10.44 2.04
C VAL A 74 4.41 -9.69 1.69
N GLY A 75 4.52 -8.49 1.16
CA GLY A 75 3.38 -7.70 0.77
C GLY A 75 3.79 -6.41 0.11
N CYS A 76 2.78 -5.66 -0.33
CA CYS A 76 3.01 -4.36 -0.92
C CYS A 76 1.77 -3.47 -0.73
N ALA A 77 1.99 -2.17 -0.90
CA ALA A 77 0.93 -1.18 -0.90
C ALA A 77 1.14 -0.22 -2.06
N ILE A 78 0.06 0.30 -2.58
CA ILE A 78 0.08 1.30 -3.65
C ILE A 78 -0.69 2.51 -3.16
N THR A 79 -0.06 3.67 -3.23
CA THR A 79 -0.68 4.93 -2.82
C THR A 79 -0.58 5.97 -3.92
N GLN A 80 -1.52 6.90 -3.95
CA GLN A 80 -1.50 8.07 -4.83
C GLN A 80 -1.90 9.30 -4.05
N ILE A 81 -1.32 10.45 -4.40
CA ILE A 81 -1.72 11.71 -3.80
C ILE A 81 -2.78 12.34 -4.69
N SER A 82 -3.92 12.69 -4.09
CA SER A 82 -5.01 13.39 -4.75
C SER A 82 -5.06 14.85 -4.30
N GLN A 83 -5.06 15.74 -5.27
CA GLN A 83 -5.24 17.17 -5.04
C GLN A 83 -6.65 17.54 -5.52
N TYR A 84 -7.53 17.87 -4.59
CA TYR A 84 -8.90 18.23 -4.92
C TYR A 84 -9.02 19.70 -5.30
N PRO A 85 -10.07 20.09 -6.05
CA PRO A 85 -10.25 21.49 -6.47
C PRO A 85 -10.29 22.48 -5.31
N THR A 86 -10.69 22.04 -4.13
CA THR A 86 -10.72 22.88 -2.92
C THR A 86 -9.34 23.11 -2.31
N GLY A 87 -8.32 22.48 -2.85
CA GLY A 87 -6.98 22.48 -2.28
C GLY A 87 -6.74 21.37 -1.27
N LYS A 88 -7.75 20.58 -0.93
CA LYS A 88 -7.56 19.44 -0.03
C LYS A 88 -6.67 18.41 -0.69
N ARG A 89 -5.57 18.06 -0.01
CA ARG A 89 -4.59 17.11 -0.49
C ARG A 89 -4.63 15.86 0.39
N MET A 90 -4.90 14.72 -0.20
CA MET A 90 -5.08 13.46 0.52
C MET A 90 -4.18 12.38 -0.08
N LEU A 91 -3.71 11.47 0.76
CA LEU A 91 -3.05 10.27 0.29
C LEU A 91 -4.10 9.17 0.16
N ASN A 92 -4.28 8.66 -1.05
CA ASN A 92 -5.15 7.51 -1.30
C ASN A 92 -4.37 6.22 -1.13
N ILE A 93 -4.90 5.28 -0.38
CA ILE A 93 -4.42 3.92 -0.35
C ILE A 93 -5.23 3.14 -1.37
N ASP A 94 -4.60 2.82 -2.51
CA ASP A 94 -5.27 2.10 -3.60
C ASP A 94 -5.25 0.59 -3.39
N HIS A 95 -4.13 0.08 -2.89
CA HIS A 95 -3.94 -1.35 -2.64
C HIS A 95 -3.11 -1.57 -1.39
N VAL A 96 -3.52 -2.51 -0.57
CA VAL A 96 -2.74 -3.05 0.54
C VAL A 96 -2.95 -4.55 0.49
N THR A 97 -1.89 -5.31 0.31
CA THR A 97 -2.01 -6.75 0.11
C THR A 97 -0.74 -7.46 0.57
N GLY A 98 -0.89 -8.68 1.01
CA GLY A 98 0.25 -9.48 1.43
C GLY A 98 -0.11 -10.53 2.45
N LYS A 99 0.93 -11.20 2.91
CA LYS A 99 0.85 -12.21 3.96
C LYS A 99 1.11 -11.57 5.31
N LYS A 100 0.57 -12.18 6.38
CA LYS A 100 0.84 -11.79 7.76
C LYS A 100 0.55 -10.31 8.03
N MET A 101 -0.51 -9.79 7.43
CA MET A 101 -0.85 -8.38 7.52
C MET A 101 -1.05 -7.90 8.96
N ASP A 102 -1.57 -8.75 9.84
CA ASP A 102 -1.72 -8.46 11.26
C ASP A 102 -0.38 -8.12 11.95
N GLU A 103 0.72 -8.64 11.44
CA GLU A 103 2.03 -8.42 12.03
C GLU A 103 2.73 -7.14 11.56
N TRP A 104 2.29 -6.56 10.44
CA TRP A 104 2.98 -5.39 9.89
C TRP A 104 2.08 -4.18 9.59
N ILE A 105 0.76 -4.32 9.69
CA ILE A 105 -0.14 -3.22 9.29
C ILE A 105 0.06 -1.96 10.13
N ASP A 106 0.29 -2.09 11.43
CA ASP A 106 0.48 -0.93 12.30
C ASP A 106 1.74 -0.17 11.94
N ARG A 107 2.84 -0.88 11.75
CA ARG A 107 4.10 -0.26 11.33
C ARG A 107 3.98 0.34 9.94
N GLY A 108 3.30 -0.36 9.04
CA GLY A 108 3.05 0.12 7.68
C GLY A 108 2.29 1.43 7.68
N LEU A 109 1.21 1.50 8.44
CA LEU A 109 0.41 2.73 8.54
C LEU A 109 1.21 3.88 9.15
N GLU A 110 2.00 3.61 10.18
CA GLU A 110 2.85 4.62 10.81
C GLU A 110 3.80 5.28 9.80
N VAL A 111 4.47 4.47 9.00
CA VAL A 111 5.41 4.97 7.98
C VAL A 111 4.67 5.76 6.91
N ILE A 112 3.55 5.25 6.43
CA ILE A 112 2.74 5.93 5.41
C ILE A 112 2.18 7.26 5.94
N TYR A 113 1.74 7.31 7.18
CA TYR A 113 1.27 8.56 7.82
C TYR A 113 2.38 9.60 7.85
N SER A 114 3.57 9.20 8.26
CA SER A 114 4.72 10.10 8.32
C SER A 114 5.06 10.65 6.94
N TRP A 115 5.08 9.81 5.93
CA TRP A 115 5.35 10.21 4.56
C TRP A 115 4.27 11.15 4.02
N ALA A 116 3.00 10.86 4.31
CA ALA A 116 1.89 11.72 3.89
C ALA A 116 2.02 13.12 4.48
N LYS A 117 2.34 13.21 5.76
CA LYS A 117 2.55 14.50 6.43
C LYS A 117 3.71 15.27 5.81
N THR A 118 4.82 14.60 5.52
CA THR A 118 5.99 15.21 4.88
C THR A 118 5.64 15.75 3.48
N ASN A 119 4.67 15.13 2.80
CA ASN A 119 4.21 15.54 1.48
C ASN A 119 3.00 16.48 1.53
N ASN A 120 2.75 17.08 2.69
CA ASN A 120 1.69 18.08 2.88
C ASN A 120 0.27 17.54 2.65
N CYS A 121 0.06 16.25 2.86
CA CYS A 121 -1.28 15.68 2.83
C CYS A 121 -1.98 15.99 4.16
N LYS A 122 -3.26 16.28 4.07
CA LYS A 122 -4.10 16.56 5.25
C LYS A 122 -4.62 15.29 5.89
N GLY A 123 -4.57 14.18 5.20
CA GLY A 123 -5.07 12.91 5.70
C GLY A 123 -4.87 11.81 4.71
N ILE A 124 -5.41 10.65 5.05
CA ILE A 124 -5.36 9.43 4.26
C ILE A 124 -6.77 8.96 4.02
N GLU A 125 -7.03 8.52 2.81
CA GLU A 125 -8.33 8.00 2.42
C GLU A 125 -8.17 6.77 1.55
N GLY A 126 -9.25 6.03 1.37
CA GLY A 126 -9.25 4.89 0.48
C GLY A 126 -10.64 4.31 0.35
N VAL A 127 -10.82 3.54 -0.71
CA VAL A 127 -12.01 2.71 -0.90
C VAL A 127 -11.55 1.27 -0.76
N GLY A 128 -12.08 0.60 0.24
CA GLY A 128 -11.69 -0.75 0.54
C GLY A 128 -12.88 -1.65 0.79
N ARG A 129 -12.61 -2.94 0.83
CA ARG A 129 -13.62 -3.92 1.22
C ARG A 129 -13.80 -3.95 2.73
N GLU A 130 -14.89 -4.55 3.17
CA GLU A 130 -15.24 -4.68 4.58
C GLU A 130 -14.11 -5.30 5.41
N GLY A 131 -13.40 -6.29 4.84
CA GLY A 131 -12.28 -6.93 5.53
C GLY A 131 -11.16 -5.97 5.90
N PHE A 132 -10.83 -5.04 5.01
CA PHE A 132 -9.82 -4.03 5.30
C PHE A 132 -10.33 -3.05 6.36
N TRP A 133 -11.60 -2.63 6.28
CA TRP A 133 -12.21 -1.79 7.30
C TRP A 133 -12.10 -2.41 8.69
N ASN A 134 -12.29 -3.73 8.78
CA ASN A 134 -12.16 -4.44 10.06
C ASN A 134 -10.75 -4.38 10.64
N TRP A 135 -9.73 -4.20 9.79
CA TRP A 135 -8.35 -4.01 10.25
C TRP A 135 -8.12 -2.62 10.86
N ILE A 136 -8.76 -1.59 10.31
CA ILE A 136 -8.45 -0.20 10.66
C ILE A 136 -9.48 0.48 11.56
N LYS A 137 -10.69 -0.04 11.64
CA LYS A 137 -11.82 0.63 12.32
C LYS A 137 -11.58 0.95 13.80
N GLU A 138 -10.75 0.17 14.47
CA GLU A 138 -10.48 0.35 15.89
C GLU A 138 -9.29 1.27 16.16
N ARG A 139 -8.62 1.72 15.11
CA ARG A 139 -7.56 2.70 15.24
C ARG A 139 -8.15 4.09 15.29
N GLU A 140 -7.56 4.95 16.13
CA GLU A 140 -8.04 6.31 16.31
C GLU A 140 -8.13 7.07 14.99
N ASP A 141 -9.14 7.91 14.87
CA ASP A 141 -9.35 8.84 13.77
C ASP A 141 -9.75 8.23 12.43
N TRP A 142 -9.82 6.92 12.31
CA TRP A 142 -10.38 6.29 11.12
C TRP A 142 -11.90 6.27 11.20
N LYS A 143 -12.55 6.70 10.13
CA LYS A 143 -14.02 6.71 10.06
C LYS A 143 -14.48 6.34 8.66
N LYS A 144 -15.61 5.68 8.59
CA LYS A 144 -16.27 5.34 7.35
C LYS A 144 -17.11 6.55 6.93
N THR A 145 -16.70 7.21 5.83
CA THR A 145 -17.33 8.45 5.39
C THR A 145 -18.26 8.29 4.19
N ALA A 146 -18.15 7.17 3.46
CA ALA A 146 -18.90 6.96 2.23
C ALA A 146 -19.13 5.49 1.97
N ILE A 147 -20.12 5.21 1.14
CA ILE A 147 -20.38 3.87 0.62
C ILE A 147 -20.29 3.97 -0.90
N PHE A 148 -19.60 3.03 -1.51
CA PHE A 148 -19.43 2.97 -2.96
C PHE A 148 -20.58 2.15 -3.55
N PHE A 149 -21.25 2.71 -4.56
CA PHE A 149 -22.35 2.04 -5.26
C PHE A 149 -21.96 1.78 -6.70
N GLU A 150 -22.39 0.65 -7.24
CA GLU A 150 -22.24 0.41 -8.68
C GLU A 150 -23.44 -0.35 -9.21
N TYR A 151 -23.73 -0.11 -10.47
CA TYR A 151 -24.69 -0.85 -11.26
C TYR A 151 -24.05 -1.09 -12.63
N GLU A 152 -23.82 -2.33 -12.97
CA GLU A 152 -23.25 -2.68 -14.26
C GLU A 152 -24.34 -3.12 -15.23
N PHE A 153 -24.24 -2.63 -16.46
CA PHE A 153 -25.14 -3.09 -17.51
C PHE A 153 -24.67 -4.46 -18.03
N GLU A 154 -25.61 -5.35 -18.21
CA GLU A 154 -25.31 -6.65 -18.78
C GLU A 154 -24.96 -6.52 -20.27
N ASP A 155 -23.90 -7.21 -20.68
CA ASP A 155 -23.59 -7.34 -22.10
C ASP A 155 -24.60 -8.28 -22.74
N LYS A 156 -25.50 -7.72 -23.54
CA LYS A 156 -26.43 -8.48 -24.34
C LYS A 156 -25.75 -8.90 -25.63
N LYS A 157 -25.26 -10.11 -25.67
CA LYS A 157 -24.74 -10.70 -26.91
C LYS A 157 -25.83 -11.42 -27.67
#